data_2c5a33f81a476459535ff6cecdd8f44d
#
_entry.id   2c5a33f81a476459535ff6cecdd8f44d
#
_cell.length_a   1.000
_cell.length_b   1.000
_cell.length_c   1.000
_cell.angle_alpha   90.00
_cell.angle_beta   90.00
_cell.angle_gamma   90.00
#
_symmetry.space_group_name_H-M   'P 1'
#
loop_
_entity.id
_entity.type
_entity.pdbx_description
1 polymer ?
#
loop_
_entity_poly.entity_id
_entity_poly.type
_entity_poly.pdbx_seq_one_letter_code
_entity_poly.pdbx_strand_id
1 'polypeptide(L)'
;MARAGLPTGARGRSGRAAAVRPAPVRRTLTYPEAGATRLGPMPDGYRHLHHTTRVGRGRAAFTAAGAAVLSWRMHRESGVRVRATAARAEPGVRVELSAGAGPLRIGAARCEVIWSADGRHRAGFAYGTLSGHPECGEESFVVDFRDDGSVWFTVMAFSRPGRWYTRAAGPLVPVLQLWYARRLGRTVRRLAADGDTGSDGVVRRR
;
A
#
# COMPACT_ATOMS: atom_id res chain seq x y z
N MET A 1 14.33 -7.50 -85.00
CA MET A 1 13.03 -7.30 -84.36
C MET A 1 13.10 -7.78 -82.92
N ALA A 2 13.31 -6.91 -82.00
CA ALA A 2 13.41 -7.22 -80.56
C ALA A 2 12.31 -6.47 -79.81
N ARG A 3 11.44 -7.21 -79.07
CA ARG A 3 10.41 -6.64 -78.21
C ARG A 3 10.98 -6.52 -76.79
N ALA A 4 11.01 -5.30 -76.28
CA ALA A 4 11.34 -5.02 -74.92
C ALA A 4 10.17 -5.38 -73.97
N GLY A 5 10.44 -6.17 -72.92
CA GLY A 5 9.52 -6.41 -71.80
C GLY A 5 9.69 -5.41 -70.70
N LEU A 6 8.59 -4.82 -70.25
CA LEU A 6 8.50 -3.93 -69.10
C LEU A 6 8.49 -4.74 -67.77
N PRO A 7 9.18 -4.29 -66.72
CA PRO A 7 9.06 -4.89 -65.40
C PRO A 7 7.89 -4.30 -64.60
N THR A 8 7.07 -5.16 -64.07
CA THR A 8 5.88 -4.91 -63.27
C THR A 8 6.23 -4.55 -61.83
N GLY A 9 5.63 -3.51 -61.37
CA GLY A 9 5.29 -3.01 -60.05
C GLY A 9 5.87 -3.61 -58.75
N ALA A 10 6.66 -2.80 -58.06
CA ALA A 10 6.98 -2.96 -56.66
C ALA A 10 5.76 -2.54 -55.80
N ARG A 11 5.18 -3.49 -55.06
CA ARG A 11 4.14 -3.22 -54.05
C ARG A 11 4.79 -2.56 -52.83
N GLY A 12 4.41 -1.33 -52.55
CA GLY A 12 4.78 -0.60 -51.34
C GLY A 12 4.36 -1.34 -50.09
N ARG A 13 5.31 -1.64 -49.23
CA ARG A 13 5.07 -2.06 -47.86
C ARG A 13 4.66 -0.81 -47.07
N SER A 14 3.38 -0.71 -46.74
CA SER A 14 2.88 0.25 -45.77
C SER A 14 3.49 -0.05 -44.39
N GLY A 15 4.49 0.73 -44.00
CA GLY A 15 5.04 0.70 -42.66
C GLY A 15 3.95 1.14 -41.65
N ARG A 16 3.44 0.19 -40.87
CA ARG A 16 2.66 0.50 -39.70
C ARG A 16 3.53 1.33 -38.74
N ALA A 17 3.24 2.61 -38.62
CA ALA A 17 3.83 3.46 -37.60
C ALA A 17 3.57 2.82 -36.22
N ALA A 18 4.63 2.40 -35.54
CA ALA A 18 4.56 1.93 -34.17
C ALA A 18 4.04 3.08 -33.31
N ALA A 19 2.87 2.88 -32.70
CA ALA A 19 2.29 3.85 -31.76
C ALA A 19 3.29 4.05 -30.62
N VAL A 20 3.88 5.24 -30.54
CA VAL A 20 4.73 5.66 -29.42
C VAL A 20 3.88 5.63 -28.16
N ARG A 21 4.09 4.64 -27.30
CA ARG A 21 3.47 4.59 -25.97
C ARG A 21 3.98 5.82 -25.20
N PRO A 22 3.07 6.67 -24.67
CA PRO A 22 3.50 7.82 -23.89
C PRO A 22 4.33 7.32 -22.69
N ALA A 23 5.45 7.99 -22.45
CA ALA A 23 6.33 7.71 -21.32
C ALA A 23 5.51 7.75 -20.02
N PRO A 24 5.76 6.84 -19.06
CA PRO A 24 5.01 6.81 -17.80
C PRO A 24 5.21 8.16 -17.10
N VAL A 25 4.10 8.86 -16.83
CA VAL A 25 4.12 10.12 -16.08
C VAL A 25 4.79 9.83 -14.74
N ARG A 26 5.96 10.39 -14.47
CA ARG A 26 6.61 10.33 -13.16
C ARG A 26 5.69 11.05 -12.17
N ARG A 27 5.05 10.27 -11.32
CA ARG A 27 4.21 10.81 -10.24
C ARG A 27 5.12 11.10 -9.06
N THR A 28 5.06 12.34 -8.60
CA THR A 28 5.83 12.83 -7.44
C THR A 28 5.01 12.69 -6.18
N LEU A 29 5.67 12.54 -5.05
CA LEU A 29 5.06 12.66 -3.74
C LEU A 29 4.38 14.04 -3.60
N THR A 30 3.30 14.10 -2.85
CA THR A 30 2.50 15.32 -2.66
C THR A 30 2.92 16.14 -1.44
N TYR A 31 3.94 15.67 -0.72
CA TYR A 31 4.47 16.27 0.52
C TYR A 31 6.00 16.12 0.55
N PRO A 32 6.75 17.00 1.22
CA PRO A 32 8.22 16.97 1.25
C PRO A 32 8.81 16.10 2.37
N GLU A 33 8.05 15.81 3.45
CA GLU A 33 8.55 15.16 4.67
C GLU A 33 8.57 13.62 4.57
N ALA A 34 9.04 13.10 3.44
CA ALA A 34 9.08 11.65 3.19
C ALA A 34 9.93 10.92 4.24
N GLY A 35 9.35 9.89 4.86
CA GLY A 35 9.98 9.10 5.91
C GLY A 35 9.73 9.61 7.33
N ALA A 36 8.98 10.69 7.54
CA ALA A 36 8.73 11.22 8.87
C ALA A 36 7.98 10.24 9.78
N THR A 37 7.16 9.34 9.23
CA THR A 37 6.53 8.26 10.03
C THR A 37 7.54 7.24 10.60
N ARG A 38 8.78 7.25 10.14
CA ARG A 38 9.86 6.38 10.64
C ARG A 38 10.78 7.11 11.61
N LEU A 39 11.08 8.38 11.32
CA LEU A 39 12.17 9.12 11.96
C LEU A 39 11.67 10.06 13.06
N GLY A 40 10.32 10.39 13.08
CA GLY A 40 9.74 11.34 14.01
C GLY A 40 10.57 12.65 14.19
N PRO A 41 10.04 13.70 14.79
CA PRO A 41 8.64 13.87 15.14
C PRO A 41 7.74 14.02 13.91
N MET A 42 6.43 13.85 14.10
CA MET A 42 5.45 14.08 13.03
C MET A 42 5.45 15.55 12.61
N PRO A 43 5.40 15.86 11.30
CA PRO A 43 5.51 17.22 10.81
C PRO A 43 4.30 18.09 11.20
N ASP A 44 4.55 19.37 11.47
CA ASP A 44 3.52 20.36 11.75
C ASP A 44 2.67 20.68 10.50
N GLY A 45 1.45 21.20 10.72
CA GLY A 45 0.54 21.56 9.64
C GLY A 45 -0.25 20.39 9.01
N TYR A 46 -0.12 19.20 9.58
CA TYR A 46 -0.89 18.01 9.23
C TYR A 46 -1.78 17.56 10.38
N ARG A 47 -2.84 16.82 10.06
CA ARG A 47 -3.57 16.01 11.05
C ARG A 47 -2.77 14.75 11.31
N HIS A 48 -2.68 14.34 12.58
CA HIS A 48 -1.97 13.14 12.97
C HIS A 48 -2.96 12.05 13.39
N LEU A 49 -2.69 10.83 12.95
CA LEU A 49 -3.33 9.61 13.43
C LEU A 49 -2.27 8.76 14.11
N HIS A 50 -2.58 8.27 15.30
CA HIS A 50 -1.79 7.24 15.98
C HIS A 50 -2.77 6.26 16.63
N HIS A 51 -2.77 5.02 16.15
CA HIS A 51 -3.63 3.96 16.68
C HIS A 51 -2.87 2.66 16.83
N THR A 52 -2.85 2.12 18.04
CA THR A 52 -2.14 0.89 18.37
C THR A 52 -3.13 -0.17 18.86
N THR A 53 -2.95 -1.42 18.38
CA THR A 53 -3.79 -2.57 18.72
C THR A 53 -2.89 -3.74 19.09
N ARG A 54 -3.13 -4.38 20.23
CA ARG A 54 -2.52 -5.67 20.56
C ARG A 54 -3.11 -6.74 19.63
N VAL A 55 -2.26 -7.44 18.89
CA VAL A 55 -2.69 -8.38 17.85
C VAL A 55 -2.34 -9.85 18.16
N GLY A 56 -1.48 -10.09 19.17
CA GLY A 56 -1.13 -11.45 19.54
C GLY A 56 -0.06 -11.50 20.62
N ARG A 57 0.53 -12.69 20.77
CA ARG A 57 1.67 -12.98 21.64
C ARG A 57 2.57 -14.04 20.98
N GLY A 58 3.86 -13.96 21.22
CA GLY A 58 4.83 -14.95 20.73
C GLY A 58 5.33 -14.70 19.31
N ARG A 59 6.36 -15.45 18.95
CA ARG A 59 7.09 -15.28 17.68
C ARG A 59 6.24 -15.64 16.47
N ALA A 60 5.41 -16.68 16.56
CA ALA A 60 4.54 -17.12 15.47
C ALA A 60 3.54 -16.02 15.08
N ALA A 61 2.87 -15.41 16.07
CA ALA A 61 1.94 -14.30 15.85
C ALA A 61 2.64 -13.08 15.23
N PHE A 62 3.86 -12.75 15.69
CA PHE A 62 4.67 -11.67 15.09
C PHE A 62 4.99 -11.94 13.61
N THR A 63 5.46 -13.15 13.30
CA THR A 63 5.82 -13.54 11.93
C THR A 63 4.61 -13.50 11.01
N ALA A 64 3.47 -14.05 11.44
CA ALA A 64 2.24 -14.05 10.66
C ALA A 64 1.68 -12.63 10.43
N ALA A 65 1.66 -11.80 11.48
CA ALA A 65 1.23 -10.42 11.39
C ALA A 65 2.14 -9.58 10.46
N GLY A 66 3.46 -9.72 10.61
CA GLY A 66 4.43 -9.02 9.77
C GLY A 66 4.33 -9.42 8.29
N ALA A 67 4.20 -10.72 8.02
CA ALA A 67 3.98 -11.23 6.66
C ALA A 67 2.67 -10.70 6.06
N ALA A 68 1.58 -10.66 6.83
CA ALA A 68 0.29 -10.15 6.37
C ALA A 68 0.33 -8.65 6.04
N VAL A 69 1.08 -7.86 6.81
CA VAL A 69 1.30 -6.43 6.56
C VAL A 69 2.13 -6.26 5.28
N LEU A 70 3.31 -6.87 5.21
CA LEU A 70 4.24 -6.67 4.10
C LEU A 70 3.75 -7.24 2.76
N SER A 71 2.85 -8.22 2.75
CA SER A 71 2.27 -8.81 1.52
C SER A 71 0.96 -8.16 1.07
N TRP A 72 0.55 -7.02 1.63
CA TRP A 72 -0.72 -6.34 1.36
C TRP A 72 -1.98 -7.13 1.80
N ARG A 73 -1.81 -8.29 2.43
CA ARG A 73 -2.92 -9.16 2.85
C ARG A 73 -3.83 -8.45 3.83
N MET A 74 -3.25 -7.69 4.75
CA MET A 74 -3.98 -6.83 5.69
C MET A 74 -5.01 -5.93 4.98
N HIS A 75 -4.61 -5.23 3.92
CA HIS A 75 -5.48 -4.34 3.16
C HIS A 75 -6.57 -5.12 2.42
N ARG A 76 -6.18 -6.20 1.72
CA ARG A 76 -7.11 -7.02 0.94
C ARG A 76 -8.21 -7.62 1.81
N GLU A 77 -7.84 -8.19 2.94
CA GLU A 77 -8.80 -8.81 3.88
C GLU A 77 -9.59 -7.78 4.70
N SER A 78 -9.18 -6.51 4.67
CA SER A 78 -9.97 -5.39 5.18
C SER A 78 -10.97 -4.83 4.15
N GLY A 79 -11.14 -5.48 2.99
CA GLY A 79 -12.10 -5.08 1.96
C GLY A 79 -11.58 -4.00 1.01
N VAL A 80 -10.27 -3.72 1.02
CA VAL A 80 -9.62 -2.80 0.09
C VAL A 80 -9.05 -3.57 -1.08
N ARG A 81 -9.35 -3.14 -2.29
CA ARG A 81 -8.69 -3.66 -3.49
C ARG A 81 -7.30 -3.05 -3.61
N VAL A 82 -6.30 -3.90 -3.76
CA VAL A 82 -4.89 -3.53 -3.84
C VAL A 82 -4.33 -3.92 -5.20
N ARG A 83 -3.82 -2.95 -5.94
CA ARG A 83 -3.02 -3.15 -7.15
C ARG A 83 -1.64 -2.60 -6.88
N ALA A 84 -0.70 -3.48 -6.57
CA ALA A 84 0.69 -3.11 -6.32
C ALA A 84 1.59 -3.58 -7.46
N THR A 85 2.70 -2.87 -7.71
CA THR A 85 3.69 -3.24 -8.72
C THR A 85 4.61 -4.39 -8.27
N ALA A 86 4.53 -4.79 -6.98
CA ALA A 86 5.22 -5.95 -6.45
C ALA A 86 4.34 -6.66 -5.40
N ALA A 87 4.61 -7.95 -5.17
CA ALA A 87 3.90 -8.77 -4.19
C ALA A 87 4.17 -8.33 -2.74
N ARG A 88 5.30 -7.68 -2.51
CA ARG A 88 5.76 -7.23 -1.20
C ARG A 88 5.92 -5.71 -1.17
N ALA A 89 5.65 -5.10 -0.03
CA ALA A 89 5.84 -3.68 0.21
C ALA A 89 7.32 -3.38 0.46
N GLU A 90 7.99 -2.86 -0.56
CA GLU A 90 9.39 -2.46 -0.56
C GLU A 90 9.51 -1.02 -1.06
N PRO A 91 10.54 -0.25 -0.65
CA PRO A 91 10.71 1.14 -1.10
C PRO A 91 10.65 1.26 -2.63
N GLY A 92 9.89 2.24 -3.12
CA GLY A 92 9.65 2.48 -4.54
C GLY A 92 8.52 1.65 -5.16
N VAL A 93 7.97 0.65 -4.46
CA VAL A 93 6.79 -0.10 -4.93
C VAL A 93 5.58 0.83 -4.95
N ARG A 94 4.91 0.90 -6.09
CA ARG A 94 3.68 1.68 -6.25
C ARG A 94 2.46 0.84 -5.98
N VAL A 95 1.51 1.43 -5.30
CA VAL A 95 0.25 0.78 -4.96
C VAL A 95 -0.93 1.70 -5.25
N GLU A 96 -1.97 1.11 -5.78
CA GLU A 96 -3.27 1.74 -5.99
C GLU A 96 -4.29 1.04 -5.09
N LEU A 97 -4.88 1.81 -4.19
CA LEU A 97 -5.87 1.35 -3.23
C LEU A 97 -7.25 1.87 -3.63
N SER A 98 -8.25 1.02 -3.62
CA SER A 98 -9.64 1.44 -3.85
C SER A 98 -10.58 0.70 -2.91
N ALA A 99 -11.52 1.44 -2.33
CA ALA A 99 -12.56 0.90 -1.45
C ALA A 99 -13.95 1.10 -2.07
N GLY A 100 -14.92 0.30 -1.65
CA GLY A 100 -16.29 0.37 -2.13
C GLY A 100 -16.60 -0.57 -3.29
N ALA A 101 -17.89 -0.67 -3.64
CA ALA A 101 -18.43 -1.53 -4.70
C ALA A 101 -19.33 -0.72 -5.64
N GLY A 102 -19.36 -1.09 -6.93
CA GLY A 102 -20.22 -0.46 -7.92
C GLY A 102 -19.99 1.06 -8.08
N PRO A 103 -21.05 1.86 -8.19
CA PRO A 103 -20.95 3.31 -8.38
C PRO A 103 -20.44 4.08 -7.16
N LEU A 104 -20.42 3.46 -5.97
CA LEU A 104 -19.91 4.03 -4.73
C LEU A 104 -18.41 3.77 -4.52
N ARG A 105 -17.66 3.53 -5.59
CA ARG A 105 -16.19 3.38 -5.50
C ARG A 105 -15.53 4.72 -5.19
N ILE A 106 -14.91 4.80 -4.03
CA ILE A 106 -13.95 5.87 -3.75
C ILE A 106 -12.77 5.66 -4.70
N GLY A 107 -12.45 6.69 -5.47
CA GLY A 107 -11.44 6.64 -6.53
C GLY A 107 -10.11 6.10 -6.05
N ALA A 108 -9.32 5.60 -6.99
CA ALA A 108 -8.04 4.97 -6.72
C ALA A 108 -7.06 5.91 -5.99
N ALA A 109 -6.79 5.63 -4.73
CA ALA A 109 -5.75 6.28 -3.95
C ALA A 109 -4.39 5.71 -4.37
N ARG A 110 -3.53 6.55 -4.96
CA ARG A 110 -2.22 6.14 -5.46
C ARG A 110 -1.13 6.53 -4.49
N CYS A 111 -0.30 5.56 -4.13
CA CYS A 111 0.78 5.72 -3.18
C CYS A 111 2.06 5.05 -3.69
N GLU A 112 3.18 5.42 -3.08
CA GLU A 112 4.47 4.77 -3.26
C GLU A 112 5.05 4.41 -1.89
N VAL A 113 5.59 3.21 -1.75
CA VAL A 113 6.24 2.79 -0.50
C VAL A 113 7.50 3.61 -0.28
N ILE A 114 7.59 4.27 0.87
CA ILE A 114 8.69 5.16 1.25
C ILE A 114 9.77 4.39 2.00
N TRP A 115 9.36 3.55 2.94
CA TRP A 115 10.26 2.70 3.71
C TRP A 115 9.57 1.39 4.08
N SER A 116 10.38 0.36 4.34
CA SER A 116 9.93 -0.90 4.92
C SER A 116 10.93 -1.38 5.98
N ALA A 117 10.46 -2.25 6.85
CA ALA A 117 11.24 -2.96 7.85
C ALA A 117 10.80 -4.42 7.87
N ASP A 118 11.78 -5.33 7.92
CA ASP A 118 11.57 -6.77 8.07
C ASP A 118 12.66 -7.34 8.97
N GLY A 119 12.54 -7.05 10.25
CA GLY A 119 13.52 -7.39 11.27
C GLY A 119 12.95 -8.31 12.33
N ARG A 120 13.82 -8.68 13.30
CA ARG A 120 13.48 -9.64 14.37
C ARG A 120 12.42 -9.13 15.35
N HIS A 121 12.31 -7.81 15.54
CA HIS A 121 11.42 -7.19 16.52
C HIS A 121 10.44 -6.20 15.89
N ARG A 122 10.63 -5.86 14.61
CA ARG A 122 9.78 -4.90 13.89
C ARG A 122 9.63 -5.33 12.43
N ALA A 123 8.38 -5.37 11.95
CA ALA A 123 8.03 -5.59 10.55
C ALA A 123 6.94 -4.62 10.11
N GLY A 124 7.05 -4.06 8.91
CA GLY A 124 6.06 -3.13 8.40
C GLY A 124 6.57 -2.23 7.30
N PHE A 125 5.77 -1.27 6.89
CA PHE A 125 6.12 -0.30 5.86
C PHE A 125 5.33 1.00 6.02
N ALA A 126 5.75 2.05 5.31
CA ALA A 126 4.93 3.23 5.07
C ALA A 126 4.81 3.49 3.58
N TYR A 127 3.67 4.05 3.18
CA TYR A 127 3.51 4.63 1.85
C TYR A 127 3.16 6.12 1.92
N GLY A 128 3.64 6.87 0.94
CA GLY A 128 3.33 8.27 0.74
C GLY A 128 2.39 8.47 -0.45
N THR A 129 1.57 9.50 -0.37
CA THR A 129 0.60 9.85 -1.40
C THR A 129 1.26 10.42 -2.65
N LEU A 130 0.80 9.98 -3.82
CA LEU A 130 1.22 10.47 -5.12
C LEU A 130 0.22 11.47 -5.72
N SER A 131 0.68 12.24 -6.71
CA SER A 131 -0.16 13.21 -7.43
C SER A 131 -1.50 12.60 -7.86
N GLY A 132 -2.59 13.27 -7.51
CA GLY A 132 -3.95 12.82 -7.76
C GLY A 132 -4.63 12.11 -6.57
N HIS A 133 -3.91 11.85 -5.48
CA HIS A 133 -4.48 11.32 -4.23
C HIS A 133 -5.41 12.36 -3.57
N PRO A 134 -6.53 11.94 -2.91
CA PRO A 134 -7.43 12.85 -2.21
C PRO A 134 -6.80 13.51 -0.96
N GLU A 135 -5.91 12.81 -0.28
CA GLU A 135 -5.12 13.31 0.85
C GLU A 135 -3.67 13.55 0.43
N CYS A 136 -2.94 14.30 1.24
CA CYS A 136 -1.53 14.62 1.07
C CYS A 136 -0.80 14.26 2.36
N GLY A 137 0.12 13.28 2.33
CA GLY A 137 0.84 12.81 3.51
C GLY A 137 1.35 11.37 3.40
N GLU A 138 1.69 10.79 4.56
CA GLU A 138 2.29 9.46 4.71
C GLU A 138 1.56 8.66 5.77
N GLU A 139 1.44 7.36 5.56
CA GLU A 139 0.83 6.43 6.52
C GLU A 139 1.70 5.18 6.66
N SER A 140 1.95 4.78 7.90
CA SER A 140 2.75 3.60 8.24
C SER A 140 1.93 2.53 8.96
N PHE A 141 2.31 1.28 8.74
CA PHE A 141 1.73 0.07 9.30
C PHE A 141 2.85 -0.79 9.83
N VAL A 142 2.95 -0.87 11.15
CA VAL A 142 4.08 -1.50 11.84
C VAL A 142 3.60 -2.54 12.83
N VAL A 143 4.23 -3.71 12.81
CA VAL A 143 4.10 -4.76 13.81
C VAL A 143 5.36 -4.77 14.64
N ASP A 144 5.21 -4.60 15.95
CA ASP A 144 6.29 -4.66 16.92
C ASP A 144 6.16 -5.91 17.82
N PHE A 145 7.25 -6.63 17.99
CA PHE A 145 7.41 -7.70 18.96
C PHE A 145 8.15 -7.15 20.18
N ARG A 146 7.47 -7.07 21.32
CA ARG A 146 8.01 -6.51 22.55
C ARG A 146 8.70 -7.55 23.40
N ASP A 147 9.52 -7.12 24.36
CA ASP A 147 10.31 -7.98 25.24
C ASP A 147 9.44 -8.87 26.14
N ASP A 148 8.23 -8.41 26.49
CA ASP A 148 7.24 -9.22 27.23
C ASP A 148 6.56 -10.30 26.36
N GLY A 149 6.97 -10.43 25.09
CA GLY A 149 6.40 -11.35 24.11
C GLY A 149 5.08 -10.90 23.50
N SER A 150 4.57 -9.72 23.84
CA SER A 150 3.36 -9.19 23.21
C SER A 150 3.65 -8.67 21.79
N VAL A 151 2.67 -8.82 20.91
CA VAL A 151 2.73 -8.35 19.52
C VAL A 151 1.72 -7.23 19.33
N TRP A 152 2.21 -6.10 18.82
CA TRP A 152 1.43 -4.89 18.64
C TRP A 152 1.46 -4.42 17.20
N PHE A 153 0.32 -3.99 16.70
CA PHE A 153 0.16 -3.37 15.40
C PHE A 153 -0.16 -1.89 15.57
N THR A 154 0.61 -1.03 14.94
CA THR A 154 0.45 0.42 15.00
C THR A 154 0.21 0.98 13.61
N VAL A 155 -0.83 1.80 13.48
CA VAL A 155 -1.05 2.68 12.33
C VAL A 155 -0.69 4.08 12.75
N MET A 156 0.19 4.73 12.00
CA MET A 156 0.63 6.09 12.22
C MET A 156 0.54 6.86 10.90
N ALA A 157 -0.09 8.03 10.90
CA ALA A 157 -0.21 8.84 9.70
C ALA A 157 -0.13 10.34 10.02
N PHE A 158 0.41 11.08 9.08
CA PHE A 158 0.18 12.51 8.97
C PHE A 158 -0.44 12.82 7.62
N SER A 159 -1.52 13.57 7.61
CA SER A 159 -2.22 13.92 6.38
C SER A 159 -2.90 15.30 6.45
N ARG A 160 -3.05 15.90 5.28
CA ARG A 160 -3.88 17.09 5.07
C ARG A 160 -4.71 16.91 3.80
N PRO A 161 -5.86 17.59 3.69
CA PRO A 161 -6.68 17.51 2.49
C PRO A 161 -5.92 17.94 1.23
N GLY A 162 -5.79 17.04 0.27
CA GLY A 162 -5.15 17.31 -1.03
C GLY A 162 -6.12 17.86 -2.07
N ARG A 163 -7.44 17.72 -1.86
CA ARG A 163 -8.51 18.15 -2.78
C ARG A 163 -9.59 18.97 -2.05
N TRP A 164 -10.30 19.82 -2.79
CA TRP A 164 -11.35 20.66 -2.22
C TRP A 164 -12.47 19.85 -1.55
N TYR A 165 -12.85 18.71 -2.12
CA TYR A 165 -13.91 17.86 -1.55
C TYR A 165 -13.47 17.15 -0.24
N THR A 166 -12.19 16.87 -0.07
CA THR A 166 -11.67 16.34 1.22
C THR A 166 -11.61 17.45 2.29
N ARG A 167 -11.44 18.71 1.88
CA ARG A 167 -11.65 19.87 2.78
C ARG A 167 -13.12 19.99 3.20
N ALA A 168 -14.06 19.85 2.26
CA ALA A 168 -15.50 19.91 2.54
C ALA A 168 -15.95 18.75 3.46
N ALA A 169 -15.37 17.55 3.32
CA ALA A 169 -15.61 16.42 4.21
C ALA A 169 -15.03 16.61 5.64
N GLY A 170 -14.19 17.62 5.84
CA GLY A 170 -13.67 18.17 7.10
C GLY A 170 -13.59 17.20 8.30
N PRO A 171 -14.55 17.24 9.22
CA PRO A 171 -14.51 16.47 10.46
C PRO A 171 -14.77 14.96 10.28
N LEU A 172 -15.33 14.54 9.15
CA LEU A 172 -15.62 13.11 8.89
C LEU A 172 -14.36 12.33 8.54
N VAL A 173 -13.36 12.97 7.93
CA VAL A 173 -12.12 12.29 7.50
C VAL A 173 -11.36 11.64 8.66
N PRO A 174 -11.08 12.31 9.80
CA PRO A 174 -10.42 11.70 10.95
C PRO A 174 -11.21 10.52 11.54
N VAL A 175 -12.53 10.62 11.57
CA VAL A 175 -13.41 9.54 12.07
C VAL A 175 -13.29 8.31 11.18
N LEU A 176 -13.34 8.49 9.86
CA LEU A 176 -13.18 7.41 8.89
C LEU A 176 -11.77 6.80 8.94
N GLN A 177 -10.73 7.62 9.09
CA GLN A 177 -9.35 7.16 9.23
C GLN A 177 -9.18 6.30 10.50
N LEU A 178 -9.70 6.76 11.65
CA LEU A 178 -9.66 6.00 12.90
C LEU A 178 -10.47 4.70 12.81
N TRP A 179 -11.66 4.74 12.21
CA TRP A 179 -12.47 3.55 11.96
C TRP A 179 -11.70 2.54 11.10
N TYR A 180 -11.05 3.01 10.04
CA TYR A 180 -10.25 2.16 9.16
C TYR A 180 -9.03 1.56 9.89
N ALA A 181 -8.29 2.36 10.67
CA ALA A 181 -7.17 1.89 11.47
C ALA A 181 -7.59 0.78 12.46
N ARG A 182 -8.75 0.95 13.12
CA ARG A 182 -9.34 -0.08 13.99
C ARG A 182 -9.73 -1.34 13.23
N ARG A 183 -10.27 -1.20 12.01
CA ARG A 183 -10.60 -2.33 11.12
C ARG A 183 -9.34 -3.09 10.74
N LEU A 184 -8.27 -2.40 10.34
CA LEU A 184 -6.97 -2.99 10.05
C LEU A 184 -6.41 -3.75 11.26
N GLY A 185 -6.44 -3.16 12.45
CA GLY A 185 -5.99 -3.81 13.69
C GLY A 185 -6.74 -5.13 13.98
N ARG A 186 -8.06 -5.14 13.79
CA ARG A 186 -8.87 -6.38 13.92
C ARG A 186 -8.50 -7.43 12.88
N THR A 187 -8.26 -7.01 11.63
CA THR A 187 -7.84 -7.90 10.55
C THR A 187 -6.47 -8.50 10.84
N VAL A 188 -5.48 -7.68 11.23
CA VAL A 188 -4.13 -8.17 11.57
C VAL A 188 -4.17 -9.12 12.75
N ARG A 189 -5.00 -8.85 13.78
CA ARG A 189 -5.18 -9.75 14.93
C ARG A 189 -5.69 -11.13 14.50
N ARG A 190 -6.67 -11.19 13.61
CA ARG A 190 -7.18 -12.47 13.07
C ARG A 190 -6.08 -13.20 12.30
N LEU A 191 -5.36 -12.50 11.40
CA LEU A 191 -4.27 -13.08 10.61
C LEU A 191 -3.08 -13.56 11.45
N ALA A 192 -2.82 -12.91 12.59
CA ALA A 192 -1.82 -13.34 13.57
C ALA A 192 -2.22 -14.64 14.28
N ALA A 193 -3.52 -14.80 14.62
CA ALA A 193 -4.04 -16.01 15.26
C ALA A 193 -4.02 -17.22 14.32
N ASP A 194 -4.32 -17.03 13.03
CA ASP A 194 -4.27 -18.11 12.02
C ASP A 194 -2.86 -18.70 11.87
N GLY A 195 -1.81 -17.88 12.09
CA GLY A 195 -0.41 -18.32 12.06
C GLY A 195 0.01 -19.13 13.29
N ASP A 196 -0.65 -18.93 14.44
CA ASP A 196 -0.35 -19.64 15.68
C ASP A 196 -0.92 -21.08 15.66
N THR A 197 -2.10 -21.26 15.08
CA THR A 197 -2.73 -22.59 14.94
C THR A 197 -1.99 -23.55 13.99
N GLY A 198 -1.20 -22.99 13.03
CA GLY A 198 -0.40 -23.79 12.09
C GLY A 198 0.86 -24.42 12.70
N SER A 199 1.38 -23.86 13.81
CA SER A 199 2.61 -24.33 14.45
C SER A 199 2.37 -25.48 15.46
N ASP A 200 1.20 -25.56 16.08
CA ASP A 200 0.87 -26.61 17.05
C ASP A 200 0.52 -27.95 16.39
N GLY A 201 0.16 -27.95 15.12
CA GLY A 201 -0.18 -29.17 14.35
C GLY A 201 1.01 -30.06 14.01
N VAL A 202 2.22 -29.55 14.01
CA VAL A 202 3.44 -30.28 13.63
C VAL A 202 4.09 -31.01 14.80
N VAL A 203 3.87 -30.57 16.04
CA VAL A 203 4.51 -31.16 17.24
C VAL A 203 3.78 -32.41 17.77
N ARG A 204 2.53 -32.69 17.34
CA ARG A 204 1.76 -33.85 17.85
C ARG A 204 1.86 -35.13 17.00
N ARG A 205 2.80 -35.20 16.03
CA ARG A 205 3.05 -36.43 15.27
C ARG A 205 4.52 -36.85 15.35
N ARG A 206 4.98 -37.20 16.53
CA ARG A 206 6.13 -38.08 16.74
C ARG A 206 5.93 -38.89 18.04
#